data_75bdb1598e8eb678c1aa6a58f9a056ef
#
_entry.id   75bdb1598e8eb678c1aa6a58f9a056ef
#
_cell.length_a   1.000
_cell.length_b   1.000
_cell.length_c   1.000
_cell.angle_alpha   90.00
_cell.angle_beta   90.00
_cell.angle_gamma   90.00
#
_symmetry.space_group_name_H-M   'P 1'
#
loop_
_entity.id
_entity.type
_entity.pdbx_description
1 polymer ?
#
loop_
_entity_poly.entity_id
_entity_poly.type
_entity_poly.pdbx_seq_one_letter_code
_entity_poly.pdbx_strand_id
1 'polypeptide(L)'
;MKTLIAMVFAAVTLPSVAQAQLVIDMNRLTCAQFLEMSPQQARIYSAWMSGFFNQRTGYSWVDFGGYERNFANVRAWCATSPNDTVMAGLQRATGR
;
A
#
# COMPACT_ATOMS: atom_id res chain seq x y z
N MET A 1 13.58 -3.50 -60.76
CA MET A 1 14.18 -3.80 -59.49
C MET A 1 13.36 -3.32 -58.36
N LYS A 2 12.69 -4.23 -57.72
CA LYS A 2 11.82 -3.88 -56.60
C LYS A 2 12.56 -4.11 -55.30
N THR A 3 12.87 -3.05 -54.64
CA THR A 3 13.35 -3.10 -53.27
C THR A 3 12.17 -3.32 -52.34
N LEU A 4 12.08 -4.52 -51.84
CA LEU A 4 11.16 -4.80 -50.78
C LEU A 4 11.74 -4.21 -49.47
N ILE A 5 11.19 -3.11 -49.08
CA ILE A 5 11.44 -2.56 -47.78
C ILE A 5 10.55 -3.37 -46.81
N ALA A 6 11.14 -4.36 -46.22
CA ALA A 6 10.51 -5.01 -45.07
C ALA A 6 10.50 -4.00 -43.94
N MET A 7 9.38 -3.34 -43.72
CA MET A 7 9.17 -2.65 -42.50
C MET A 7 9.00 -3.68 -41.40
N VAL A 8 10.06 -3.90 -40.69
CA VAL A 8 9.99 -4.61 -39.41
C VAL A 8 9.35 -3.64 -38.43
N PHE A 9 8.06 -3.76 -38.24
CA PHE A 9 7.43 -3.18 -37.07
C PHE A 9 7.92 -4.00 -35.86
N ALA A 10 8.92 -3.48 -35.21
CA ALA A 10 9.19 -3.89 -33.85
C ALA A 10 7.99 -3.43 -33.03
N ALA A 11 7.06 -4.33 -32.80
CA ALA A 11 6.03 -4.11 -31.81
C ALA A 11 6.73 -4.00 -30.47
N VAL A 12 6.95 -2.77 -30.04
CA VAL A 12 7.34 -2.52 -28.67
C VAL A 12 6.11 -2.81 -27.83
N THR A 13 5.96 -4.06 -27.43
CA THR A 13 5.03 -4.39 -26.36
C THR A 13 5.59 -3.79 -25.10
N LEU A 14 5.11 -2.59 -24.77
CA LEU A 14 5.30 -2.06 -23.44
C LEU A 14 4.66 -3.05 -22.46
N PRO A 15 5.42 -3.59 -21.49
CA PRO A 15 4.80 -4.43 -20.51
C PRO A 15 3.85 -3.59 -19.67
N SER A 16 2.55 -3.74 -19.94
CA SER A 16 1.50 -3.23 -19.05
C SER A 16 1.41 -4.03 -17.76
N VAL A 17 2.41 -4.85 -17.50
CA VAL A 17 2.49 -5.81 -16.41
C VAL A 17 2.40 -5.11 -15.04
N ALA A 18 2.95 -3.90 -14.91
CA ALA A 18 2.97 -3.18 -13.65
C ALA A 18 1.58 -2.77 -13.16
N GLN A 19 0.63 -2.50 -14.06
CA GLN A 19 -0.73 -2.10 -13.67
C GLN A 19 -1.64 -3.29 -13.41
N ALA A 20 -1.47 -4.38 -14.15
CA ALA A 20 -2.29 -5.57 -14.01
C ALA A 20 -2.00 -6.34 -12.71
N GLN A 21 -0.88 -6.07 -12.05
CA GLN A 21 -0.38 -6.85 -10.91
C GLN A 21 -0.42 -6.10 -9.59
N LEU A 22 -1.05 -4.91 -9.55
CA LEU A 22 -1.19 -4.14 -8.31
C LEU A 22 -2.34 -4.69 -7.47
N VAL A 23 -2.23 -5.95 -7.13
CA VAL A 23 -3.08 -6.55 -6.11
C VAL A 23 -2.24 -6.67 -4.85
N ILE A 24 -2.64 -5.96 -3.83
CA ILE A 24 -1.92 -5.94 -2.55
C ILE A 24 -2.81 -6.53 -1.48
N ASP A 25 -2.29 -7.55 -0.83
CA ASP A 25 -2.94 -8.07 0.37
C ASP A 25 -2.52 -7.19 1.56
N MET A 26 -3.44 -6.37 2.02
CA MET A 26 -3.18 -5.42 3.11
C MET A 26 -2.84 -6.09 4.43
N ASN A 27 -3.24 -7.33 4.64
CA ASN A 27 -2.85 -8.09 5.82
C ASN A 27 -1.37 -8.50 5.80
N ARG A 28 -0.75 -8.49 4.63
CA ARG A 28 0.65 -8.88 4.44
C ARG A 28 1.59 -7.72 4.18
N LEU A 29 1.06 -6.52 4.07
CA LEU A 29 1.89 -5.34 3.86
C LEU A 29 2.84 -5.17 5.03
N THR A 30 4.15 -5.21 4.74
CA THR A 30 5.18 -5.08 5.77
C THR A 30 5.42 -3.62 6.12
N CYS A 31 5.94 -3.40 7.32
CA CYS A 31 6.39 -2.09 7.74
C CYS A 31 7.45 -1.51 6.79
N ALA A 32 8.40 -2.33 6.34
CA ALA A 32 9.42 -1.90 5.39
C ALA A 32 8.80 -1.39 4.09
N GLN A 33 7.85 -2.14 3.52
CA GLN A 33 7.15 -1.72 2.30
C GLN A 33 6.37 -0.43 2.50
N PHE A 34 5.72 -0.28 3.64
CA PHE A 34 4.95 0.92 3.97
C PHE A 34 5.83 2.15 4.08
N LEU A 35 7.00 2.03 4.70
CA LEU A 35 7.94 3.13 4.87
C LEU A 35 8.60 3.56 3.54
N GLU A 36 8.65 2.68 2.56
CA GLU A 36 9.18 2.98 1.23
C GLU A 36 8.20 3.75 0.35
N MET A 37 6.93 3.78 0.72
CA MET A 37 5.90 4.48 -0.03
C MET A 37 6.08 5.99 0.03
N SER A 38 5.64 6.68 -1.03
CA SER A 38 5.49 8.14 -0.97
C SER A 38 4.51 8.51 0.15
N PRO A 39 4.61 9.71 0.73
CA PRO A 39 3.65 10.13 1.76
C PRO A 39 2.20 10.05 1.32
N GLN A 40 1.91 10.40 0.08
CA GLN A 40 0.57 10.34 -0.48
C GLN A 40 0.07 8.89 -0.58
N GLN A 41 0.91 7.99 -1.08
CA GLN A 41 0.57 6.57 -1.21
C GLN A 41 0.37 5.92 0.16
N ALA A 42 1.23 6.23 1.12
CA ALA A 42 1.09 5.76 2.49
C ALA A 42 -0.23 6.20 3.12
N ARG A 43 -0.67 7.43 2.83
CA ARG A 43 -1.97 7.95 3.29
C ARG A 43 -3.14 7.18 2.71
N ILE A 44 -3.11 6.91 1.41
CA ILE A 44 -4.17 6.15 0.74
C ILE A 44 -4.27 4.75 1.34
N TYR A 45 -3.15 4.07 1.49
CA TYR A 45 -3.12 2.71 2.02
C TYR A 45 -3.55 2.67 3.48
N SER A 46 -3.09 3.63 4.28
CA SER A 46 -3.45 3.69 5.70
C SER A 46 -4.93 3.99 5.90
N ALA A 47 -5.53 4.82 5.06
CA ALA A 47 -6.97 5.08 5.11
C ALA A 47 -7.78 3.82 4.84
N TRP A 48 -7.40 3.05 3.81
CA TRP A 48 -8.04 1.77 3.51
C TRP A 48 -7.90 0.79 4.68
N MET A 49 -6.69 0.66 5.19
CA MET A 49 -6.40 -0.27 6.28
C MET A 49 -7.11 0.12 7.56
N SER A 50 -7.19 1.41 7.85
CA SER A 50 -7.91 1.94 9.00
C SER A 50 -9.40 1.60 8.91
N GLY A 51 -10.01 1.80 7.76
CA GLY A 51 -11.41 1.46 7.53
C GLY A 51 -11.67 -0.04 7.67
N PHE A 52 -10.83 -0.85 7.07
CA PHE A 52 -10.91 -2.31 7.18
C PHE A 52 -10.77 -2.76 8.63
N PHE A 53 -9.78 -2.24 9.34
CA PHE A 53 -9.53 -2.57 10.74
C PHE A 53 -10.70 -2.16 11.64
N ASN A 54 -11.23 -0.95 11.46
CA ASN A 54 -12.36 -0.47 12.22
C ASN A 54 -13.60 -1.35 12.01
N GLN A 55 -13.91 -1.69 10.76
CA GLN A 55 -15.05 -2.53 10.43
C GLN A 55 -14.90 -3.91 11.07
N ARG A 56 -13.72 -4.49 11.00
CA ARG A 56 -13.46 -5.81 11.59
C ARG A 56 -13.59 -5.82 13.11
N THR A 57 -13.27 -4.70 13.76
CA THR A 57 -13.39 -4.56 15.22
C THR A 57 -14.71 -3.96 15.68
N GLY A 58 -15.69 -3.78 14.78
CA GLY A 58 -17.04 -3.38 15.10
C GLY A 58 -17.31 -1.88 15.08
N TYR A 59 -16.45 -1.10 14.44
CA TYR A 59 -16.61 0.37 14.36
C TYR A 59 -17.00 0.78 12.95
N SER A 60 -18.01 1.63 12.85
CA SER A 60 -18.46 2.20 11.57
C SER A 60 -18.22 3.71 11.46
N TRP A 61 -17.59 4.30 12.47
CA TRP A 61 -17.29 5.73 12.52
C TRP A 61 -15.79 5.95 12.51
N VAL A 62 -15.38 7.16 12.13
CA VAL A 62 -13.97 7.55 12.06
C VAL A 62 -13.75 8.77 12.94
N ASP A 63 -12.77 8.67 13.83
CA ASP A 63 -12.21 9.82 14.54
C ASP A 63 -10.95 10.26 13.77
N PHE A 64 -11.03 11.37 13.06
CA PHE A 64 -9.91 11.84 12.25
C PHE A 64 -8.68 12.21 13.09
N GLY A 65 -8.89 12.76 14.30
CA GLY A 65 -7.77 13.02 15.21
C GLY A 65 -7.10 11.73 15.66
N GLY A 66 -7.90 10.72 15.98
CA GLY A 66 -7.41 9.37 16.30
C GLY A 66 -6.68 8.73 15.13
N TYR A 67 -7.22 8.86 13.92
CA TYR A 67 -6.57 8.37 12.71
C TYR A 67 -5.16 8.98 12.54
N GLU A 68 -5.03 10.29 12.69
CA GLU A 68 -3.73 10.96 12.57
C GLU A 68 -2.73 10.48 13.62
N ARG A 69 -3.16 10.33 14.86
CA ARG A 69 -2.29 9.79 15.93
C ARG A 69 -1.87 8.37 15.63
N ASN A 70 -2.79 7.53 15.21
CA ASN A 70 -2.51 6.13 14.88
C ASN A 70 -1.57 6.02 13.67
N PHE A 71 -1.76 6.84 12.66
CA PHE A 71 -0.87 6.89 11.51
C PHE A 71 0.57 7.21 11.93
N ALA A 72 0.75 8.25 12.75
CA ALA A 72 2.06 8.63 13.24
C ALA A 72 2.69 7.54 14.12
N ASN A 73 1.91 6.94 15.00
CA ASN A 73 2.38 5.88 15.90
C ASN A 73 2.76 4.61 15.13
N VAL A 74 1.98 4.23 14.14
CA VAL A 74 2.29 3.07 13.29
C VAL A 74 3.58 3.31 12.52
N ARG A 75 3.76 4.50 11.94
CA ARG A 75 5.00 4.81 11.23
C ARG A 75 6.21 4.75 12.15
N ALA A 76 6.11 5.31 13.34
CA ALA A 76 7.20 5.29 14.31
C ALA A 76 7.55 3.86 14.74
N TRP A 77 6.55 3.04 14.99
CA TRP A 77 6.76 1.64 15.34
C TRP A 77 7.34 0.85 14.16
N CYS A 78 6.86 1.09 12.95
CA CYS A 78 7.36 0.43 11.74
C CYS A 78 8.85 0.71 11.51
N ALA A 79 9.34 1.89 11.89
CA ALA A 79 10.75 2.24 11.74
C ALA A 79 11.67 1.30 12.53
N THR A 80 11.20 0.72 13.62
CA THR A 80 11.95 -0.24 14.43
C THR A 80 11.51 -1.68 14.24
N SER A 81 10.50 -1.92 13.41
CA SER A 81 9.91 -3.26 13.22
C SER A 81 9.64 -3.52 11.73
N PRO A 82 10.67 -3.44 10.86
CA PRO A 82 10.47 -3.47 9.42
C PRO A 82 9.89 -4.78 8.89
N ASN A 83 10.10 -5.88 9.60
CA ASN A 83 9.62 -7.20 9.18
C ASN A 83 8.20 -7.51 9.66
N ASP A 84 7.67 -6.68 10.54
CA ASP A 84 6.28 -6.81 11.00
C ASP A 84 5.31 -6.23 9.97
N THR A 85 4.03 -6.55 10.13
CA THR A 85 2.99 -6.03 9.27
C THR A 85 2.44 -4.71 9.79
N VAL A 86 1.94 -3.89 8.87
CA VAL A 86 1.27 -2.64 9.24
C VAL A 86 0.01 -2.91 10.06
N MET A 87 -0.70 -4.00 9.78
CA MET A 87 -1.88 -4.40 10.57
C MET A 87 -1.52 -4.70 12.02
N ALA A 88 -0.39 -5.35 12.26
CA ALA A 88 0.10 -5.54 13.63
C ALA A 88 0.39 -4.20 14.32
N GLY A 89 0.92 -3.24 13.56
CA GLY A 89 1.11 -1.88 14.05
C GLY A 89 -0.18 -1.19 14.45
N LEU A 90 -1.25 -1.37 13.67
CA LEU A 90 -2.58 -0.84 13.99
C LEU A 90 -3.14 -1.46 15.28
N GLN A 91 -2.98 -2.76 15.45
CA GLN A 91 -3.39 -3.43 16.69
C GLN A 91 -2.67 -2.86 17.90
N ARG A 92 -1.37 -2.61 17.79
CA ARG A 92 -0.59 -2.02 18.86
C ARG A 92 -1.00 -0.59 19.14
N ALA A 93 -1.20 0.21 18.11
CA ALA A 93 -1.54 1.64 18.24
C ALA A 93 -2.94 1.83 18.84
N THR A 94 -3.87 0.95 18.54
CA THR A 94 -5.27 1.06 18.97
C THR A 94 -5.58 0.23 20.20
N GLY A 95 -4.76 -0.74 20.56
CA GLY A 95 -5.04 -1.69 21.63
C GLY A 95 -6.19 -2.65 21.32
N ARG A 96 -6.50 -2.84 20.05
CA ARG A 96 -7.63 -3.64 19.61
C ARG A 96 -7.26 -4.86 18.81
#